data_68ef4a14fbce1678b4f531e75c54d4db
#
_entry.id   68ef4a14fbce1678b4f531e75c54d4db
#
_cell.length_a   1.000
_cell.length_b   1.000
_cell.length_c   1.000
_cell.angle_alpha   90.00
_cell.angle_beta   90.00
_cell.angle_gamma   90.00
#
_symmetry.space_group_name_H-M   'P 1'
#
loop_
_entity.id
_entity.type
_entity.pdbx_description
1 polymer ?
#
loop_
_entity_poly.entity_id
_entity_poly.type
_entity_poly.pdbx_seq_one_letter_code
_entity_poly.pdbx_strand_id
1 'polypeptide(L)'
;MNNKIAPIILFCYNRVEYLIQTVMALRANELADQSDLIIFSDGPKNECDTGKVKAVREYIHLIQGFRKVEIHESPVNKGLATSVIAGVTEVVNRYGKVIVLEDDLVTSPCFLRFMNEALDLYQDEEQVCSIHGFSWNTKEKLPDTFFLRGADCWGWATWKRGWDLFEPSTEKLLASFRAKPDLIPLFDFNGSYPYFQMLENQRRGIIDSWAIRWYASAFLADKLTLHSGNNLIQNIGLAGTHINAENNFFPDI
;
A
#
# COMPACT_ATOMS: atom_id res chain seq x y z
N MET A 1 11.58 15.71 21.01
CA MET A 1 11.43 15.90 19.56
C MET A 1 9.93 15.83 19.27
N ASN A 2 9.34 16.82 18.58
CA ASN A 2 7.93 16.74 18.18
C ASN A 2 7.81 15.66 17.10
N ASN A 3 7.45 14.45 17.50
CA ASN A 3 7.17 13.37 16.55
C ASN A 3 5.94 13.77 15.73
N LYS A 4 6.18 14.23 14.51
CA LYS A 4 5.12 14.62 13.59
C LYS A 4 4.39 13.36 13.13
N ILE A 5 3.08 13.30 13.34
CA ILE A 5 2.22 12.23 12.80
C ILE A 5 2.41 12.14 11.29
N ALA A 6 2.56 10.93 10.76
CA ALA A 6 2.74 10.69 9.33
C ALA A 6 1.46 11.07 8.57
N PRO A 7 1.56 11.72 7.40
CA PRO A 7 0.41 11.92 6.53
C PRO A 7 -0.07 10.58 5.99
N ILE A 8 -1.38 10.53 5.72
CA ILE A 8 -2.04 9.38 5.11
C ILE A 8 -2.30 9.72 3.65
N ILE A 9 -1.90 8.84 2.73
CA ILE A 9 -2.34 8.90 1.34
C ILE A 9 -3.46 7.88 1.16
N LEU A 10 -4.52 8.30 0.46
CA LEU A 10 -5.62 7.45 0.04
C LEU A 10 -5.79 7.55 -1.47
N PHE A 11 -5.59 6.45 -2.18
CA PHE A 11 -5.83 6.35 -3.62
C PHE A 11 -7.25 5.86 -3.87
N CYS A 12 -8.00 6.55 -4.75
CA CYS A 12 -9.35 6.16 -5.12
C CYS A 12 -9.63 6.41 -6.61
N TYR A 13 -10.63 5.69 -7.14
CA TYR A 13 -10.98 5.78 -8.55
C TYR A 13 -12.50 5.86 -8.78
N ASN A 14 -13.22 4.73 -8.84
CA ASN A 14 -14.61 4.64 -9.29
C ASN A 14 -15.51 3.76 -8.40
N ARG A 15 -15.11 3.48 -7.15
CA ARG A 15 -15.78 2.56 -6.21
C ARG A 15 -16.18 3.29 -4.93
N VAL A 16 -17.20 4.15 -5.01
CA VAL A 16 -17.60 5.01 -3.87
C VAL A 16 -18.05 4.22 -2.65
N GLU A 17 -18.68 3.06 -2.82
CA GLU A 17 -19.18 2.21 -1.74
C GLU A 17 -18.03 1.63 -0.88
N TYR A 18 -16.94 1.22 -1.51
CA TYR A 18 -15.73 0.76 -0.81
C TYR A 18 -15.02 1.94 -0.13
N LEU A 19 -14.87 3.06 -0.86
CA LEU A 19 -14.24 4.27 -0.33
C LEU A 19 -14.94 4.77 0.94
N ILE A 20 -16.28 4.75 0.98
CA ILE A 20 -17.05 5.14 2.18
C ILE A 20 -16.66 4.26 3.37
N GLN A 21 -16.61 2.94 3.21
CA GLN A 21 -16.24 2.01 4.28
C GLN A 21 -14.80 2.24 4.74
N THR A 22 -13.85 2.39 3.81
CA THR A 22 -12.44 2.69 4.11
C THR A 22 -12.30 3.98 4.90
N VAL A 23 -12.96 5.07 4.46
CA VAL A 23 -12.88 6.37 5.15
C VAL A 23 -13.56 6.33 6.51
N MET A 24 -14.69 5.64 6.66
CA MET A 24 -15.35 5.48 7.95
C MET A 24 -14.46 4.74 8.95
N ALA A 25 -13.85 3.64 8.56
CA ALA A 25 -12.92 2.89 9.38
C ALA A 25 -11.68 3.71 9.72
N LEU A 26 -11.09 4.39 8.74
CA LEU A 26 -9.91 5.23 8.95
C LEU A 26 -10.19 6.39 9.91
N ARG A 27 -11.37 7.02 9.81
CA ARG A 27 -11.81 8.10 10.71
C ARG A 27 -12.05 7.62 12.14
N ALA A 28 -12.38 6.35 12.34
CA ALA A 28 -12.54 5.74 13.65
C ALA A 28 -11.21 5.37 14.33
N ASN A 29 -10.09 5.56 13.64
CA ASN A 29 -8.77 5.28 14.20
C ASN A 29 -8.35 6.29 15.26
N GLU A 30 -7.59 5.81 16.25
CA GLU A 30 -6.77 6.68 17.08
C GLU A 30 -5.84 7.51 16.19
N LEU A 31 -5.64 8.79 16.51
CA LEU A 31 -4.81 9.75 15.75
C LEU A 31 -5.41 10.23 14.41
N ALA A 32 -6.62 9.84 14.03
CA ALA A 32 -7.22 10.29 12.77
C ALA A 32 -7.35 11.83 12.73
N ASP A 33 -7.83 12.43 13.82
CA ASP A 33 -8.00 13.89 13.98
C ASP A 33 -6.68 14.67 14.03
N GLN A 34 -5.55 13.99 14.22
CA GLN A 34 -4.19 14.55 14.23
C GLN A 34 -3.45 14.33 12.91
N SER A 35 -4.01 13.52 12.02
CA SER A 35 -3.40 13.12 10.75
C SER A 35 -3.85 14.00 9.59
N ASP A 36 -2.94 14.34 8.68
CA ASP A 36 -3.30 14.89 7.36
C ASP A 36 -3.71 13.74 6.43
N LEU A 37 -4.87 13.86 5.80
CA LEU A 37 -5.35 12.95 4.76
C LEU A 37 -5.15 13.59 3.40
N ILE A 38 -4.37 12.95 2.52
CA ILE A 38 -4.09 13.39 1.16
C ILE A 38 -4.71 12.38 0.22
N ILE A 39 -5.70 12.80 -0.56
CA ILE A 39 -6.49 11.94 -1.44
C ILE A 39 -6.07 12.15 -2.89
N PHE A 40 -5.71 11.07 -3.57
CA PHE A 40 -5.46 11.06 -5.00
C PHE A 40 -6.62 10.35 -5.70
N SER A 41 -7.45 11.13 -6.41
CA SER A 41 -8.59 10.63 -7.20
C SER A 41 -8.22 10.61 -8.68
N ASP A 42 -8.16 9.41 -9.26
CA ASP A 42 -7.84 9.27 -10.69
C ASP A 42 -9.02 9.70 -11.59
N GLY A 43 -8.74 10.04 -12.83
CA GLY A 43 -9.73 10.44 -13.83
C GLY A 43 -10.47 9.25 -14.44
N PRO A 44 -11.62 9.45 -15.10
CA PRO A 44 -12.35 8.38 -15.78
C PRO A 44 -11.53 7.79 -16.94
N LYS A 45 -11.51 6.45 -17.04
CA LYS A 45 -10.84 5.74 -18.13
C LYS A 45 -11.65 5.79 -19.44
N ASN A 46 -12.96 5.85 -19.30
CA ASN A 46 -13.92 5.90 -20.40
C ASN A 46 -15.23 6.56 -19.94
N GLU A 47 -16.18 6.75 -20.85
CA GLU A 47 -17.47 7.39 -20.55
C GLU A 47 -18.29 6.64 -19.48
N CYS A 48 -18.21 5.30 -19.43
CA CYS A 48 -18.92 4.48 -18.44
C CYS A 48 -18.43 4.73 -17.01
N ASP A 49 -17.20 5.17 -16.83
CA ASP A 49 -16.63 5.47 -15.53
C ASP A 49 -16.92 6.90 -15.06
N THR A 50 -17.33 7.80 -15.94
CA THR A 50 -17.51 9.23 -15.63
C THR A 50 -18.47 9.43 -14.45
N GLY A 51 -19.62 8.75 -14.46
CA GLY A 51 -20.61 8.86 -13.38
C GLY A 51 -20.09 8.32 -12.04
N LYS A 52 -19.34 7.22 -12.08
CA LYS A 52 -18.75 6.60 -10.88
C LYS A 52 -17.64 7.47 -10.28
N VAL A 53 -16.73 7.99 -11.13
CA VAL A 53 -15.66 8.92 -10.69
C VAL A 53 -16.28 10.19 -10.11
N LYS A 54 -17.36 10.72 -10.73
CA LYS A 54 -18.09 11.87 -10.18
C LYS A 54 -18.63 11.58 -8.78
N ALA A 55 -19.27 10.42 -8.56
CA ALA A 55 -19.77 10.03 -7.24
C ALA A 55 -18.65 9.93 -6.19
N VAL A 56 -17.48 9.37 -6.56
CA VAL A 56 -16.29 9.36 -5.71
C VAL A 56 -15.86 10.78 -5.35
N ARG A 57 -15.77 11.69 -6.33
CA ARG A 57 -15.34 13.08 -6.13
C ARG A 57 -16.33 13.87 -5.29
N GLU A 58 -17.63 13.70 -5.49
CA GLU A 58 -18.65 14.29 -4.64
C GLU A 58 -18.48 13.86 -3.17
N TYR A 59 -18.17 12.59 -2.93
CA TYR A 59 -17.97 12.08 -1.57
C TYR A 59 -16.67 12.61 -0.93
N ILE A 60 -15.53 12.61 -1.64
CA ILE A 60 -14.25 13.02 -1.03
C ILE A 60 -14.25 14.48 -0.58
N HIS A 61 -15.04 15.36 -1.21
CA HIS A 61 -15.21 16.75 -0.79
C HIS A 61 -16.03 16.90 0.51
N LEU A 62 -16.73 15.85 0.96
CA LEU A 62 -17.51 15.84 2.20
C LEU A 62 -16.71 15.26 3.38
N ILE A 63 -15.51 14.72 3.15
CA ILE A 63 -14.73 14.04 4.18
C ILE A 63 -14.23 15.03 5.23
N GLN A 64 -14.49 14.67 6.50
CA GLN A 64 -14.10 15.40 7.70
C GLN A 64 -13.60 14.43 8.77
N GLY A 65 -13.02 14.94 9.87
CA GLY A 65 -12.53 14.16 11.00
C GLY A 65 -11.03 13.88 10.97
N PHE A 66 -10.31 14.55 10.06
CA PHE A 66 -8.85 14.59 9.99
C PHE A 66 -8.35 16.00 10.29
N ARG A 67 -7.07 16.16 10.67
CA ARG A 67 -6.47 17.47 10.90
C ARG A 67 -6.59 18.37 9.67
N LYS A 68 -6.32 17.81 8.49
CA LYS A 68 -6.43 18.45 7.17
C LYS A 68 -6.83 17.38 6.15
N VAL A 69 -7.67 17.77 5.19
CA VAL A 69 -7.93 16.97 3.98
C VAL A 69 -7.42 17.75 2.77
N GLU A 70 -6.56 17.13 1.99
CA GLU A 70 -6.00 17.67 0.75
C GLU A 70 -6.42 16.73 -0.40
N ILE A 71 -6.99 17.27 -1.49
CA ILE A 71 -7.56 16.50 -2.58
C ILE A 71 -6.84 16.82 -3.88
N HIS A 72 -6.36 15.79 -4.56
CA HIS A 72 -5.74 15.85 -5.87
C HIS A 72 -6.61 15.08 -6.88
N GLU A 73 -7.31 15.78 -7.75
CA GLU A 73 -8.11 15.19 -8.81
C GLU A 73 -7.34 15.20 -10.13
N SER A 74 -7.13 14.03 -10.71
CA SER A 74 -6.53 13.92 -12.03
C SER A 74 -7.58 14.17 -13.11
N PRO A 75 -7.34 15.05 -14.10
CA PRO A 75 -8.28 15.28 -15.20
C PRO A 75 -8.38 14.07 -16.15
N VAL A 76 -7.37 13.19 -16.15
CA VAL A 76 -7.27 12.00 -17.01
C VAL A 76 -6.98 10.77 -16.18
N ASN A 77 -7.31 9.59 -16.68
CA ASN A 77 -6.93 8.33 -16.04
C ASN A 77 -5.43 8.06 -16.23
N LYS A 78 -4.70 7.95 -15.12
CA LYS A 78 -3.27 7.63 -15.08
C LYS A 78 -3.03 6.15 -14.84
N GLY A 79 -4.03 5.45 -14.33
CA GLY A 79 -3.93 4.09 -13.82
C GLY A 79 -3.33 4.04 -12.40
N LEU A 80 -3.65 2.95 -11.69
CA LEU A 80 -3.26 2.78 -10.28
C LEU A 80 -1.75 2.88 -10.08
N ALA A 81 -0.96 2.14 -10.87
CA ALA A 81 0.48 2.09 -10.70
C ALA A 81 1.14 3.47 -10.84
N THR A 82 0.78 4.24 -11.87
CA THR A 82 1.30 5.60 -12.06
C THR A 82 0.88 6.52 -10.93
N SER A 83 -0.38 6.44 -10.49
CA SER A 83 -0.93 7.27 -9.41
C SER A 83 -0.22 7.00 -8.08
N VAL A 84 -0.02 5.72 -7.72
CA VAL A 84 0.67 5.33 -6.49
C VAL A 84 2.14 5.77 -6.52
N ILE A 85 2.87 5.48 -7.60
CA ILE A 85 4.28 5.85 -7.70
C ILE A 85 4.46 7.37 -7.58
N ALA A 86 3.65 8.15 -8.30
CA ALA A 86 3.74 9.61 -8.27
C ALA A 86 3.34 10.18 -6.90
N GLY A 87 2.20 9.74 -6.34
CA GLY A 87 1.68 10.25 -5.08
C GLY A 87 2.58 9.91 -3.89
N VAL A 88 3.07 8.66 -3.80
CA VAL A 88 4.01 8.28 -2.73
C VAL A 88 5.31 9.08 -2.85
N THR A 89 5.86 9.21 -4.07
CA THR A 89 7.08 9.99 -4.31
C THR A 89 6.91 11.45 -3.90
N GLU A 90 5.78 12.08 -4.26
CA GLU A 90 5.48 13.46 -3.89
C GLU A 90 5.45 13.63 -2.36
N VAL A 91 4.69 12.76 -1.68
CA VAL A 91 4.44 12.93 -0.25
C VAL A 91 5.66 12.56 0.60
N VAL A 92 6.41 11.50 0.27
CA VAL A 92 7.64 11.20 1.02
C VAL A 92 8.72 12.27 0.85
N ASN A 93 8.78 12.94 -0.31
CA ASN A 93 9.69 14.06 -0.52
C ASN A 93 9.28 15.30 0.29
N ARG A 94 7.98 15.51 0.52
CA ARG A 94 7.44 16.65 1.28
C ARG A 94 7.47 16.43 2.79
N TYR A 95 7.22 15.20 3.25
CA TYR A 95 7.00 14.90 4.67
C TYR A 95 8.06 13.97 5.28
N GLY A 96 8.86 13.30 4.48
CA GLY A 96 9.88 12.35 4.92
C GLY A 96 9.38 10.94 5.22
N LYS A 97 8.08 10.79 5.50
CA LYS A 97 7.40 9.51 5.79
C LYS A 97 5.94 9.57 5.34
N VAL A 98 5.29 8.41 5.18
CA VAL A 98 3.90 8.30 4.68
C VAL A 98 3.25 6.98 5.11
N ILE A 99 1.93 7.01 5.33
CA ILE A 99 1.05 5.84 5.43
C ILE A 99 0.21 5.79 4.15
N VAL A 100 0.08 4.61 3.53
CA VAL A 100 -0.54 4.44 2.20
C VAL A 100 -1.70 3.46 2.26
N LEU A 101 -2.84 3.88 1.72
CA LEU A 101 -4.08 3.09 1.61
C LEU A 101 -4.67 3.21 0.20
N GLU A 102 -5.41 2.17 -0.18
CA GLU A 102 -6.30 2.15 -1.35
C GLU A 102 -7.77 2.17 -0.90
N ASP A 103 -8.69 2.46 -1.81
CA ASP A 103 -10.12 2.71 -1.50
C ASP A 103 -10.92 1.49 -1.01
N ASP A 104 -10.30 0.31 -0.96
CA ASP A 104 -10.88 -0.95 -0.51
C ASP A 104 -10.18 -1.58 0.72
N LEU A 105 -9.43 -0.78 1.47
CA LEU A 105 -8.69 -1.23 2.65
C LEU A 105 -9.32 -0.68 3.94
N VAL A 106 -10.12 -1.51 4.61
CA VAL A 106 -10.74 -1.19 5.89
C VAL A 106 -9.72 -1.41 7.01
N THR A 107 -9.55 -0.43 7.88
CA THR A 107 -8.53 -0.44 8.95
C THR A 107 -9.14 -0.77 10.32
N SER A 108 -8.39 -1.47 11.17
CA SER A 108 -8.71 -1.58 12.60
C SER A 108 -8.52 -0.22 13.30
N PRO A 109 -9.18 0.04 14.45
CA PRO A 109 -9.07 1.32 15.16
C PRO A 109 -7.66 1.68 15.64
N CYS A 110 -6.75 0.73 15.79
CA CYS A 110 -5.37 0.94 16.23
C CYS A 110 -4.35 1.01 15.07
N PHE A 111 -4.79 0.90 13.82
CA PHE A 111 -3.90 0.88 12.65
C PHE A 111 -2.99 2.11 12.57
N LEU A 112 -3.54 3.32 12.67
CA LEU A 112 -2.74 4.55 12.58
C LEU A 112 -1.75 4.69 13.74
N ARG A 113 -2.13 4.25 14.94
CA ARG A 113 -1.22 4.23 16.09
C ARG A 113 -0.05 3.28 15.81
N PHE A 114 -0.32 2.04 15.42
CA PHE A 114 0.70 1.06 15.09
C PHE A 114 1.68 1.60 14.02
N MET A 115 1.15 2.16 12.92
CA MET A 115 1.98 2.72 11.85
C MET A 115 2.89 3.85 12.33
N ASN A 116 2.37 4.78 13.13
CA ASN A 116 3.15 5.90 13.62
C ASN A 116 4.21 5.49 14.65
N GLU A 117 3.85 4.62 15.61
CA GLU A 117 4.80 4.09 16.60
C GLU A 117 5.94 3.32 15.92
N ALA A 118 5.62 2.49 14.92
CA ALA A 118 6.63 1.74 14.16
C ALA A 118 7.49 2.67 13.28
N LEU A 119 6.90 3.68 12.63
CA LEU A 119 7.65 4.68 11.86
C LEU A 119 8.63 5.46 12.75
N ASP A 120 8.28 5.74 13.99
CA ASP A 120 9.14 6.46 14.92
C ASP A 120 10.21 5.54 15.52
N LEU A 121 9.85 4.29 15.87
CA LEU A 121 10.78 3.32 16.46
C LEU A 121 11.91 2.92 15.49
N TYR A 122 11.57 2.72 14.21
CA TYR A 122 12.51 2.23 13.19
C TYR A 122 13.01 3.33 12.24
N GLN A 123 12.85 4.62 12.60
CA GLN A 123 13.22 5.73 11.71
C GLN A 123 14.69 5.70 11.28
N ASP A 124 15.59 5.27 12.16
CA ASP A 124 17.05 5.24 11.95
C ASP A 124 17.56 3.81 11.68
N GLU A 125 16.67 2.82 11.59
CA GLU A 125 17.02 1.43 11.32
C GLU A 125 17.07 1.17 9.81
N GLU A 126 18.27 1.25 9.24
CA GLU A 126 18.51 1.12 7.80
C GLU A 126 18.05 -0.23 7.20
N GLN A 127 18.00 -1.30 8.02
CA GLN A 127 17.54 -2.61 7.57
C GLN A 127 16.04 -2.65 7.31
N VAL A 128 15.25 -1.81 7.99
CA VAL A 128 13.79 -1.76 7.87
C VAL A 128 13.39 -0.69 6.86
N CYS A 129 12.77 -1.08 5.74
CA CYS A 129 12.36 -0.13 4.69
C CYS A 129 10.87 0.19 4.69
N SER A 130 10.03 -0.67 5.27
CA SER A 130 8.59 -0.42 5.33
C SER A 130 7.92 -1.10 6.53
N ILE A 131 6.64 -0.77 6.73
CA ILE A 131 5.76 -1.32 7.76
C ILE A 131 4.48 -1.75 7.08
N HIS A 132 3.91 -2.89 7.47
CA HIS A 132 2.73 -3.46 6.85
C HIS A 132 1.66 -3.81 7.89
N GLY A 133 0.39 -3.46 7.59
CA GLY A 133 -0.74 -3.67 8.51
C GLY A 133 -1.48 -4.98 8.32
N PHE A 134 -1.35 -5.61 7.16
CA PHE A 134 -2.03 -6.88 6.87
C PHE A 134 -1.23 -8.07 7.39
N SER A 135 -1.94 -9.05 7.95
CA SER A 135 -1.41 -10.35 8.34
C SER A 135 -2.30 -11.48 7.83
N TRP A 136 -1.66 -12.55 7.40
CA TRP A 136 -2.35 -13.76 6.97
C TRP A 136 -2.93 -14.52 8.16
N ASN A 137 -4.09 -15.17 7.96
CA ASN A 137 -4.59 -16.17 8.90
C ASN A 137 -3.65 -17.38 8.90
N THR A 138 -2.98 -17.59 10.03
CA THR A 138 -2.11 -18.74 10.24
C THR A 138 -2.73 -19.69 11.27
N LYS A 139 -2.41 -20.99 11.16
CA LYS A 139 -2.87 -21.99 12.16
C LYS A 139 -2.23 -21.76 13.53
N GLU A 140 -1.04 -21.22 13.54
CA GLU A 140 -0.28 -20.91 14.75
C GLU A 140 -0.35 -19.42 15.04
N LYS A 141 -0.34 -19.06 16.33
CA LYS A 141 -0.30 -17.66 16.75
C LYS A 141 1.03 -17.04 16.32
N LEU A 142 0.96 -15.97 15.56
CA LEU A 142 2.13 -15.16 15.21
C LEU A 142 2.63 -14.38 16.43
N PRO A 143 3.93 -14.02 16.49
CA PRO A 143 4.42 -13.02 17.44
C PRO A 143 3.69 -11.69 17.21
N ASP A 144 3.66 -10.82 18.22
CA ASP A 144 2.97 -9.52 18.14
C ASP A 144 3.48 -8.67 16.97
N THR A 145 4.78 -8.78 16.67
CA THR A 145 5.40 -8.22 15.46
C THR A 145 6.49 -9.15 14.95
N PHE A 146 6.73 -9.10 13.63
CA PHE A 146 7.81 -9.88 12.99
C PHE A 146 8.29 -9.19 11.72
N PHE A 147 9.43 -9.64 11.20
CA PHE A 147 10.00 -9.10 9.98
C PHE A 147 9.96 -10.10 8.85
N LEU A 148 9.61 -9.64 7.66
CA LEU A 148 9.78 -10.37 6.41
C LEU A 148 10.66 -9.58 5.46
N ARG A 149 11.44 -10.29 4.64
CA ARG A 149 12.27 -9.69 3.61
C ARG A 149 11.40 -9.23 2.44
N GLY A 150 11.64 -8.00 1.97
CA GLY A 150 10.86 -7.38 0.90
C GLY A 150 9.89 -6.34 1.42
N ALA A 151 8.84 -6.05 0.64
CA ALA A 151 7.80 -5.10 0.97
C ALA A 151 6.43 -5.59 0.52
N ASP A 152 5.36 -5.03 1.08
CA ASP A 152 3.98 -5.39 0.77
C ASP A 152 3.14 -4.12 0.54
N CYS A 153 1.85 -4.28 0.17
CA CYS A 153 1.05 -3.20 -0.41
C CYS A 153 -0.31 -2.93 0.25
N TRP A 154 -0.79 -3.77 1.16
CA TRP A 154 -2.11 -3.58 1.79
C TRP A 154 -2.02 -2.86 3.13
N GLY A 155 -2.24 -1.53 3.11
CA GLY A 155 -2.11 -0.71 4.31
C GLY A 155 -0.68 -0.74 4.85
N TRP A 156 0.16 0.09 4.28
CA TRP A 156 1.59 0.09 4.55
C TRP A 156 2.12 1.50 4.84
N ALA A 157 3.31 1.57 5.37
CA ALA A 157 3.98 2.83 5.62
C ALA A 157 5.47 2.72 5.27
N THR A 158 6.08 3.87 4.92
CA THR A 158 7.50 3.93 4.61
C THR A 158 8.05 5.34 4.88
N TRP A 159 9.36 5.43 4.85
CA TRP A 159 10.12 6.67 4.85
C TRP A 159 10.65 6.99 3.45
N LYS A 160 11.10 8.24 3.26
CA LYS A 160 11.80 8.61 2.01
C LYS A 160 12.96 7.67 1.71
N ARG A 161 13.80 7.33 2.70
CA ARG A 161 14.94 6.40 2.53
C ARG A 161 14.52 5.00 2.08
N GLY A 162 13.35 4.53 2.51
CA GLY A 162 12.78 3.26 2.07
C GLY A 162 12.27 3.36 0.64
N TRP A 163 11.48 4.39 0.33
CA TRP A 163 10.94 4.60 -1.01
C TRP A 163 12.00 4.92 -2.07
N ASP A 164 13.12 5.51 -1.70
CA ASP A 164 14.25 5.76 -2.61
C ASP A 164 14.86 4.45 -3.16
N LEU A 165 14.54 3.29 -2.60
CA LEU A 165 14.91 1.97 -3.13
C LEU A 165 14.03 1.53 -4.31
N PHE A 166 12.89 2.19 -4.55
CA PHE A 166 11.94 1.78 -5.57
C PHE A 166 12.55 1.89 -6.98
N GLU A 167 12.73 0.74 -7.66
CA GLU A 167 13.19 0.68 -9.04
C GLU A 167 11.97 0.50 -9.98
N PRO A 168 11.60 1.51 -10.75
CA PRO A 168 10.45 1.43 -11.66
C PRO A 168 10.71 0.53 -12.88
N SER A 169 11.98 0.28 -13.23
CA SER A 169 12.34 -0.53 -14.39
C SER A 169 12.30 -2.02 -14.06
N THR A 170 11.25 -2.68 -14.53
CA THR A 170 11.11 -4.14 -14.42
C THR A 170 12.30 -4.90 -15.08
N GLU A 171 12.86 -4.34 -16.15
CA GLU A 171 14.02 -4.93 -16.85
C GLU A 171 15.27 -4.98 -15.95
N LYS A 172 15.52 -3.91 -15.18
CA LYS A 172 16.63 -3.88 -14.21
C LYS A 172 16.42 -4.87 -13.07
N LEU A 173 15.18 -4.95 -12.55
CA LEU A 173 14.83 -5.91 -11.50
C LEU A 173 15.05 -7.34 -11.98
N LEU A 174 14.56 -7.71 -13.16
CA LEU A 174 14.75 -9.03 -13.74
C LEU A 174 16.23 -9.34 -14.06
N ALA A 175 17.00 -8.35 -14.53
CA ALA A 175 18.43 -8.52 -14.75
C ALA A 175 19.16 -8.86 -13.43
N SER A 176 18.78 -8.23 -12.32
CA SER A 176 19.33 -8.50 -10.99
C SER A 176 19.03 -9.93 -10.52
N PHE A 177 17.81 -10.44 -10.74
CA PHE A 177 17.46 -11.84 -10.44
C PHE A 177 18.18 -12.83 -11.33
N ARG A 178 18.32 -12.54 -12.63
CA ARG A 178 19.08 -13.41 -13.56
C ARG A 178 20.57 -13.51 -13.18
N ALA A 179 21.14 -12.44 -12.63
CA ALA A 179 22.50 -12.45 -12.10
C ALA A 179 22.64 -13.23 -10.78
N LYS A 180 21.53 -13.45 -10.06
CA LYS A 180 21.48 -14.17 -8.77
C LYS A 180 20.28 -15.13 -8.73
N PRO A 181 20.27 -16.19 -9.56
CA PRO A 181 19.09 -17.07 -9.72
C PRO A 181 18.70 -17.80 -8.43
N ASP A 182 19.62 -18.01 -7.52
CA ASP A 182 19.36 -18.63 -6.21
C ASP A 182 18.43 -17.80 -5.31
N LEU A 183 18.22 -16.52 -5.64
CA LEU A 183 17.26 -15.67 -4.93
C LEU A 183 15.81 -15.93 -5.36
N ILE A 184 15.56 -16.51 -6.54
CA ILE A 184 14.20 -16.69 -7.07
C ILE A 184 13.34 -17.58 -6.16
N PRO A 185 13.80 -18.74 -5.67
CA PRO A 185 13.01 -19.54 -4.74
C PRO A 185 12.65 -18.78 -3.46
N LEU A 186 13.57 -17.97 -2.92
CA LEU A 186 13.31 -17.16 -1.74
C LEU A 186 12.32 -16.02 -2.02
N PHE A 187 12.43 -15.40 -3.19
CA PHE A 187 11.51 -14.37 -3.66
C PHE A 187 10.08 -14.92 -3.84
N ASP A 188 9.95 -16.17 -4.26
CA ASP A 188 8.67 -16.88 -4.43
C ASP A 188 8.20 -17.58 -3.12
N PHE A 189 8.77 -17.24 -1.95
CA PHE A 189 8.48 -17.89 -0.66
C PHE A 189 8.53 -19.42 -0.76
N ASN A 190 9.60 -19.94 -1.35
CA ASN A 190 9.80 -21.38 -1.63
C ASN A 190 8.67 -22.00 -2.47
N GLY A 191 8.14 -21.23 -3.43
CA GLY A 191 7.09 -21.65 -4.35
C GLY A 191 5.66 -21.47 -3.82
N SER A 192 5.48 -20.80 -2.67
CA SER A 192 4.14 -20.52 -2.12
C SER A 192 3.36 -19.54 -2.98
N TYR A 193 4.03 -18.62 -3.67
CA TYR A 193 3.41 -17.70 -4.62
C TYR A 193 4.39 -17.33 -5.75
N PRO A 194 3.95 -17.29 -7.03
CA PRO A 194 4.85 -17.10 -8.18
C PRO A 194 5.18 -15.62 -8.44
N TYR A 195 5.81 -14.94 -7.50
CA TYR A 195 6.17 -13.51 -7.62
C TYR A 195 7.13 -13.22 -8.76
N PHE A 196 8.07 -14.12 -9.03
CA PHE A 196 8.99 -13.97 -10.16
C PHE A 196 8.23 -14.02 -11.50
N GLN A 197 7.26 -14.93 -11.64
CA GLN A 197 6.39 -14.97 -12.82
C GLN A 197 5.54 -13.70 -12.92
N MET A 198 5.09 -13.15 -11.79
CA MET A 198 4.35 -11.89 -11.77
C MET A 198 5.22 -10.73 -12.26
N LEU A 199 6.51 -10.69 -11.89
CA LEU A 199 7.47 -9.71 -12.41
C LEU A 199 7.72 -9.88 -13.92
N GLU A 200 7.80 -11.12 -14.43
CA GLU A 200 7.85 -11.39 -15.86
C GLU A 200 6.59 -10.94 -16.61
N ASN A 201 5.41 -11.12 -16.01
CA ASN A 201 4.14 -10.66 -16.58
C ASN A 201 4.07 -9.12 -16.62
N GLN A 202 4.61 -8.44 -15.60
CA GLN A 202 4.79 -6.98 -15.60
C GLN A 202 5.65 -6.52 -16.78
N ARG A 203 6.79 -7.20 -17.05
CA ARG A 203 7.66 -6.89 -18.19
C ARG A 203 6.95 -7.06 -19.54
N ARG A 204 6.08 -8.07 -19.65
CA ARG A 204 5.31 -8.35 -20.88
C ARG A 204 4.12 -7.43 -21.06
N GLY A 205 3.81 -6.56 -20.11
CA GLY A 205 2.62 -5.70 -20.14
C GLY A 205 1.30 -6.45 -19.93
N ILE A 206 1.34 -7.69 -19.39
CA ILE A 206 0.14 -8.49 -19.06
C ILE A 206 -0.53 -7.91 -17.81
N ILE A 207 0.26 -7.36 -16.89
CA ILE A 207 -0.21 -6.65 -15.70
C ILE A 207 0.49 -5.30 -15.61
N ASP A 208 -0.11 -4.36 -14.86
CA ASP A 208 0.52 -3.11 -14.44
C ASP A 208 0.46 -3.01 -12.92
N SER A 209 1.47 -3.59 -12.25
CA SER A 209 1.57 -3.66 -10.80
C SER A 209 2.75 -2.84 -10.28
N TRP A 210 2.46 -1.80 -9.52
CA TRP A 210 3.47 -1.09 -8.75
C TRP A 210 4.00 -1.95 -7.61
N ALA A 211 3.14 -2.76 -7.00
CA ALA A 211 3.43 -3.54 -5.81
C ALA A 211 4.51 -4.61 -6.05
N ILE A 212 4.45 -5.36 -7.17
CA ILE A 212 5.50 -6.35 -7.48
C ILE A 212 6.87 -5.69 -7.70
N ARG A 213 6.91 -4.47 -8.25
CA ARG A 213 8.15 -3.70 -8.40
C ARG A 213 8.67 -3.23 -7.04
N TRP A 214 7.78 -2.80 -6.14
CA TRP A 214 8.14 -2.43 -4.78
C TRP A 214 8.69 -3.61 -3.98
N TYR A 215 7.97 -4.75 -4.00
CA TYR A 215 8.44 -5.98 -3.36
C TYR A 215 9.82 -6.40 -3.89
N ALA A 216 10.00 -6.46 -5.22
CA ALA A 216 11.27 -6.84 -5.83
C ALA A 216 12.41 -5.88 -5.48
N SER A 217 12.14 -4.56 -5.44
CA SER A 217 13.13 -3.54 -5.07
C SER A 217 13.64 -3.71 -3.65
N ALA A 218 12.73 -3.82 -2.68
CA ALA A 218 13.07 -4.02 -1.28
C ALA A 218 13.77 -5.38 -1.05
N PHE A 219 13.27 -6.44 -1.71
CA PHE A 219 13.85 -7.79 -1.61
C PHE A 219 15.29 -7.85 -2.14
N LEU A 220 15.57 -7.27 -3.32
CA LEU A 220 16.90 -7.22 -3.91
C LEU A 220 17.87 -6.35 -3.13
N ALA A 221 17.38 -5.32 -2.47
CA ALA A 221 18.15 -4.48 -1.56
C ALA A 221 18.37 -5.12 -0.17
N ASP A 222 17.90 -6.37 0.03
CA ASP A 222 17.98 -7.12 1.29
C ASP A 222 17.34 -6.40 2.47
N LYS A 223 16.22 -5.70 2.24
CA LYS A 223 15.50 -4.96 3.26
C LYS A 223 14.34 -5.75 3.85
N LEU A 224 13.94 -5.33 5.04
CA LEU A 224 12.87 -5.94 5.82
C LEU A 224 11.65 -5.03 5.90
N THR A 225 10.49 -5.64 6.00
CA THR A 225 9.23 -4.99 6.38
C THR A 225 8.80 -5.51 7.74
N LEU A 226 8.44 -4.59 8.65
CA LEU A 226 7.79 -4.93 9.91
C LEU A 226 6.33 -5.27 9.63
N HIS A 227 5.87 -6.42 10.11
CA HIS A 227 4.48 -6.84 10.07
C HIS A 227 3.88 -6.87 11.48
N SER A 228 2.60 -6.54 11.59
CA SER A 228 1.81 -6.83 12.79
C SER A 228 1.45 -8.30 12.82
N GLY A 229 1.53 -8.96 13.98
CA GLY A 229 1.06 -10.34 14.15
C GLY A 229 -0.47 -10.44 14.25
N ASN A 230 -1.14 -9.31 14.54
CA ASN A 230 -2.58 -9.18 14.47
C ASN A 230 -2.95 -8.47 13.16
N ASN A 231 -3.98 -8.94 12.48
CA ASN A 231 -4.41 -8.28 11.25
C ASN A 231 -5.02 -6.90 11.57
N LEU A 232 -4.52 -5.86 10.92
CA LEU A 232 -4.98 -4.48 11.09
C LEU A 232 -5.70 -3.94 9.84
N ILE A 233 -5.77 -4.75 8.77
CA ILE A 233 -6.31 -4.36 7.47
C ILE A 233 -7.18 -5.49 6.92
N GLN A 234 -8.39 -5.14 6.48
CA GLN A 234 -9.24 -6.01 5.68
C GLN A 234 -9.37 -5.45 4.27
N ASN A 235 -8.98 -6.24 3.26
CA ASN A 235 -9.25 -5.90 1.87
C ASN A 235 -10.68 -6.35 1.52
N ILE A 236 -11.57 -5.39 1.26
CA ILE A 236 -12.97 -5.63 0.89
C ILE A 236 -13.20 -5.62 -0.62
N GLY A 237 -12.16 -5.32 -1.41
CA GLY A 237 -12.20 -5.21 -2.86
C GLY A 237 -12.02 -6.53 -3.62
N LEU A 238 -12.15 -7.68 -2.96
CA LEU A 238 -11.87 -9.02 -3.49
C LEU A 238 -12.69 -9.43 -4.73
N ALA A 239 -13.74 -8.71 -5.05
CA ALA A 239 -14.47 -8.84 -6.32
C ALA A 239 -13.78 -8.08 -7.49
N GLY A 240 -12.62 -7.49 -7.27
CA GLY A 240 -11.84 -6.72 -8.24
C GLY A 240 -10.82 -7.56 -9.02
N THR A 241 -10.22 -6.96 -10.00
CA THR A 241 -9.51 -7.44 -11.18
C THR A 241 -8.32 -8.40 -10.98
N HIS A 242 -7.93 -8.78 -9.78
CA HIS A 242 -6.66 -9.50 -9.55
C HIS A 242 -6.72 -10.74 -8.66
N ILE A 243 -7.88 -11.11 -8.10
CA ILE A 243 -8.00 -12.28 -7.21
C ILE A 243 -9.15 -13.17 -7.66
N ASN A 244 -8.86 -14.45 -7.95
CA ASN A 244 -9.89 -15.46 -8.11
C ASN A 244 -10.56 -15.70 -6.76
N ALA A 245 -11.87 -15.46 -6.67
CA ALA A 245 -12.70 -15.48 -5.46
C ALA A 245 -12.83 -16.85 -4.75
N GLU A 246 -12.05 -17.85 -5.15
CA GLU A 246 -12.19 -19.23 -4.63
C GLU A 246 -11.42 -19.52 -3.33
N ASN A 247 -10.59 -18.58 -2.84
CA ASN A 247 -9.82 -18.75 -1.61
C ASN A 247 -10.22 -17.71 -0.56
N ASN A 248 -11.21 -18.02 0.29
CA ASN A 248 -11.57 -17.26 1.50
C ASN A 248 -10.47 -17.36 2.59
N PHE A 249 -9.27 -16.85 2.31
CA PHE A 249 -8.13 -16.84 3.26
C PHE A 249 -7.94 -15.49 3.98
N PHE A 250 -8.92 -14.59 3.92
CA PHE A 250 -8.77 -13.27 4.52
C PHE A 250 -9.36 -13.24 5.93
N PRO A 251 -8.55 -12.87 6.95
CA PRO A 251 -9.03 -12.75 8.31
C PRO A 251 -9.96 -11.54 8.48
N ASP A 252 -10.93 -11.69 9.39
CA ASP A 252 -11.67 -10.55 9.94
C ASP A 252 -10.72 -9.70 10.81
N ILE A 253 -10.96 -8.38 10.88
CA ILE A 253 -10.21 -7.41 11.72
C ILE A 253 -10.95 -7.13 13.03
#